data_87096d5620f5ec7bc9d40e2ca11d496c
#
_entry.id   87096d5620f5ec7bc9d40e2ca11d496c
#
_cell.length_a   1.000
_cell.length_b   1.000
_cell.length_c   1.000
_cell.angle_alpha   90.00
_cell.angle_beta   90.00
_cell.angle_gamma   90.00
#
_symmetry.space_group_name_H-M   'P 1'
#
loop_
_entity.id
_entity.type
_entity.pdbx_description
1 polymer ?
#
loop_
_entity_poly.entity_id
_entity_poly.type
_entity_poly.pdbx_seq_one_letter_code
_entity_poly.pdbx_strand_id
1 'polypeptide(L)'
;FTAGIPLVDVSTNNWQSQYIYLETTGYVDDLRIDFGDSETLYPLVLKSLTINAPEPFFFNNLRFMLVLGVLLLIYCFRPKSAIYRIFIVKHERKAKAGIIATMLVEIALVSSFILMGSNLVGVATSSYNSGSWDGKSPVTFFEVGGDNAQQYAELAKSMTRGELYLEEEPPEWLVKMDNPYDKSARDEFQKATGEEPLFDVAYYDGHYYVYFGVLPVLIFYLPFYLVTGANFPTAIGVLICCILFIAGCTALLHRFARFHFKRVSLGLFLLLQIPLIFCSGMLYLAKFPTFYSLPIIMALALVVWGLYFWMRGRTSKRAGKWYLVGSLCMALVVACRPQFLVFSLLAFPLFWRKFITSRYITTRKGMREFPCLILPYMIVALGVMAYNYARFGSPTNFGANYNLTLNDMTQRGTVFGRFFPALFAYFLQTPSTDATFPWLLPTPFDTTYIGQTVKEVTFGGIFMCLPVLWVLFFSKRLLSFRIRQHETRTVAGVILLMIVAGFVVALL
;
A
#
# COMPACT_ATOMS: atom_id res chain seq x y z
N PHE A 1 27.45 -34.88 -15.53
CA PHE A 1 26.68 -33.69 -15.01
C PHE A 1 25.23 -33.93 -15.34
N THR A 2 24.40 -34.25 -14.36
CA THR A 2 22.94 -34.28 -14.49
C THR A 2 22.47 -32.85 -14.25
N ALA A 3 22.11 -32.09 -15.29
CA ALA A 3 21.42 -30.85 -15.15
C ALA A 3 19.94 -31.17 -14.86
N GLY A 4 19.51 -31.03 -13.61
CA GLY A 4 18.11 -31.16 -13.26
C GLY A 4 17.37 -29.92 -13.73
N ILE A 5 16.42 -30.07 -14.66
CA ILE A 5 15.51 -29.04 -15.05
C ILE A 5 14.34 -29.02 -14.05
N PRO A 6 13.91 -27.85 -13.56
CA PRO A 6 12.76 -27.77 -12.69
C PRO A 6 11.50 -28.29 -13.38
N LEU A 7 10.52 -28.69 -12.58
CA LEU A 7 9.21 -29.15 -13.06
C LEU A 7 8.62 -28.10 -14.02
N VAL A 8 8.22 -28.54 -15.22
CA VAL A 8 7.64 -27.68 -16.24
C VAL A 8 6.23 -28.14 -16.52
N ASP A 9 5.26 -27.24 -16.37
CA ASP A 9 3.88 -27.50 -16.70
C ASP A 9 3.65 -27.44 -18.22
N VAL A 10 3.20 -28.55 -18.79
CA VAL A 10 2.88 -28.65 -20.23
C VAL A 10 1.36 -28.75 -20.41
N SER A 11 0.79 -27.83 -21.17
CA SER A 11 -0.63 -27.81 -21.46
C SER A 11 -0.92 -28.02 -22.95
N THR A 12 -1.90 -28.86 -23.25
CA THR A 12 -2.37 -29.07 -24.63
C THR A 12 -3.03 -27.82 -25.21
N ASN A 13 -3.57 -26.95 -24.35
CA ASN A 13 -4.24 -25.71 -24.76
C ASN A 13 -3.27 -24.54 -24.96
N ASN A 14 -2.02 -24.70 -24.54
CA ASN A 14 -0.98 -23.70 -24.72
C ASN A 14 0.20 -24.32 -25.46
N TRP A 15 0.27 -24.14 -26.77
CA TRP A 15 1.33 -24.69 -27.59
C TRP A 15 2.73 -24.22 -27.17
N GLN A 16 2.87 -23.04 -26.60
CA GLN A 16 4.16 -22.52 -26.13
C GLN A 16 4.74 -23.33 -24.97
N SER A 17 3.89 -23.88 -24.10
CA SER A 17 4.33 -24.76 -23.02
C SER A 17 4.88 -26.09 -23.50
N GLN A 18 4.66 -26.43 -24.77
CA GLN A 18 5.16 -27.67 -25.38
C GLN A 18 6.61 -27.52 -25.90
N TYR A 19 7.16 -26.29 -25.93
CA TYR A 19 8.56 -26.03 -26.28
C TYR A 19 9.34 -25.78 -25.00
N ILE A 20 10.15 -26.74 -24.65
CA ILE A 20 10.97 -26.72 -23.42
C ILE A 20 12.42 -26.45 -23.80
N TYR A 21 12.97 -25.36 -23.29
CA TYR A 21 14.37 -25.01 -23.49
C TYR A 21 15.24 -25.76 -22.48
N LEU A 22 16.22 -26.47 -23.03
CA LEU A 22 17.25 -27.12 -22.24
C LEU A 22 18.54 -26.31 -22.36
N GLU A 23 18.87 -25.56 -21.29
CA GLU A 23 20.17 -24.87 -21.21
C GLU A 23 21.28 -25.87 -20.89
N THR A 24 21.76 -26.58 -21.91
CA THR A 24 22.87 -27.50 -21.77
C THR A 24 24.12 -26.90 -22.40
N THR A 25 25.24 -26.95 -21.67
CA THR A 25 26.55 -26.60 -22.19
C THR A 25 27.27 -27.91 -22.62
N GLY A 26 27.44 -28.12 -23.91
CA GLY A 26 28.13 -29.30 -24.47
C GLY A 26 27.20 -30.34 -25.11
N TYR A 27 27.74 -31.52 -25.39
CA TYR A 27 26.97 -32.64 -25.94
C TYR A 27 26.17 -33.32 -24.85
N VAL A 28 24.90 -33.65 -25.17
CA VAL A 28 23.99 -34.40 -24.30
C VAL A 28 23.88 -35.80 -24.88
N ASP A 29 24.32 -36.80 -24.15
CA ASP A 29 24.28 -38.20 -24.58
C ASP A 29 22.90 -38.82 -24.30
N ASP A 30 22.29 -38.48 -23.15
CA ASP A 30 20.99 -38.99 -22.73
C ASP A 30 20.06 -37.88 -22.23
N LEU A 31 18.78 -37.94 -22.66
CA LEU A 31 17.71 -37.11 -22.15
C LEU A 31 16.67 -37.99 -21.46
N ARG A 32 16.54 -37.86 -20.16
CA ARG A 32 15.48 -38.51 -19.38
C ARG A 32 14.35 -37.53 -19.11
N ILE A 33 13.14 -37.88 -19.52
CA ILE A 33 11.93 -37.15 -19.23
C ILE A 33 11.15 -37.89 -18.15
N ASP A 34 10.93 -37.23 -17.03
CA ASP A 34 10.15 -37.76 -15.93
C ASP A 34 8.81 -37.05 -15.91
N PHE A 35 7.72 -37.79 -15.99
CA PHE A 35 6.35 -37.22 -16.00
C PHE A 35 5.76 -37.07 -14.59
N GLY A 36 6.54 -37.35 -13.55
CA GLY A 36 6.14 -37.30 -12.17
C GLY A 36 5.15 -38.41 -11.76
N ASP A 37 5.08 -38.66 -10.48
CA ASP A 37 4.12 -39.62 -9.88
C ASP A 37 2.79 -38.94 -9.60
N SER A 38 2.15 -38.35 -10.61
CA SER A 38 0.81 -37.82 -10.36
C SER A 38 -0.20 -38.96 -10.40
N GLU A 39 -0.87 -39.20 -9.30
CA GLU A 39 -2.09 -40.03 -9.22
C GLU A 39 -3.25 -39.45 -10.04
N THR A 40 -2.98 -38.69 -11.08
CA THR A 40 -3.99 -38.10 -11.94
C THR A 40 -4.66 -39.18 -12.80
N LEU A 41 -5.96 -39.27 -12.66
CA LEU A 41 -6.88 -40.23 -13.30
C LEU A 41 -6.93 -40.23 -14.85
N TYR A 42 -6.07 -39.46 -15.52
CA TYR A 42 -6.10 -39.34 -16.96
C TYR A 42 -4.79 -39.89 -17.58
N PRO A 43 -4.89 -40.82 -18.55
CA PRO A 43 -3.73 -41.33 -19.24
C PRO A 43 -3.05 -40.21 -20.03
N LEU A 44 -1.72 -40.03 -19.77
CA LEU A 44 -0.89 -39.14 -20.57
C LEU A 44 -0.56 -39.82 -21.90
N VAL A 45 -0.87 -39.17 -23.02
CA VAL A 45 -0.53 -39.64 -24.34
C VAL A 45 0.51 -38.71 -24.94
N LEU A 46 1.78 -39.17 -24.98
CA LEU A 46 2.84 -38.50 -25.73
C LEU A 46 2.73 -38.87 -27.20
N LYS A 47 2.38 -37.94 -28.07
CA LYS A 47 2.23 -38.19 -29.51
C LYS A 47 3.57 -38.18 -30.26
N SER A 48 4.43 -37.23 -29.92
CA SER A 48 5.76 -37.09 -30.52
C SER A 48 6.67 -36.28 -29.61
N LEU A 49 7.96 -36.53 -29.70
CA LEU A 49 9.02 -35.76 -29.08
C LEU A 49 10.03 -35.39 -30.18
N THR A 50 10.29 -34.12 -30.36
CA THR A 50 11.26 -33.66 -31.37
C THR A 50 12.33 -32.84 -30.67
N ILE A 51 13.58 -33.27 -30.80
CA ILE A 51 14.76 -32.57 -30.28
C ILE A 51 15.17 -31.49 -31.28
N ASN A 52 15.54 -30.31 -30.80
CA ASN A 52 15.90 -29.14 -31.61
C ASN A 52 14.81 -28.76 -32.63
N ALA A 53 13.53 -28.90 -32.24
CA ALA A 53 12.44 -28.45 -33.05
C ALA A 53 12.51 -26.95 -33.25
N PRO A 54 12.34 -26.43 -34.49
CA PRO A 54 12.27 -24.99 -34.70
C PRO A 54 11.00 -24.43 -34.03
N GLU A 55 11.19 -23.45 -33.18
CA GLU A 55 10.05 -22.77 -32.56
C GLU A 55 9.29 -21.96 -33.61
N PRO A 56 7.96 -22.13 -33.75
CA PRO A 56 7.17 -21.34 -34.67
C PRO A 56 7.16 -19.86 -34.24
N PHE A 57 7.26 -18.98 -35.24
CA PHE A 57 7.16 -17.55 -34.98
C PHE A 57 5.82 -17.21 -34.35
N PHE A 58 5.87 -16.59 -33.17
CA PHE A 58 4.69 -16.12 -32.46
C PHE A 58 4.77 -14.61 -32.24
N PHE A 59 3.78 -13.88 -32.76
CA PHE A 59 3.67 -12.45 -32.50
C PHE A 59 2.91 -12.21 -31.21
N ASN A 60 3.64 -11.84 -30.15
CA ASN A 60 3.06 -11.50 -28.86
C ASN A 60 2.60 -10.05 -28.87
N ASN A 61 1.29 -9.84 -29.02
CA ASN A 61 0.66 -8.53 -29.05
C ASN A 61 0.97 -7.70 -27.79
N LEU A 62 0.95 -8.34 -26.60
CA LEU A 62 1.22 -7.66 -25.34
C LEU A 62 2.66 -7.13 -25.29
N ARG A 63 3.63 -7.99 -25.63
CA ARG A 63 5.05 -7.62 -25.70
C ARG A 63 5.29 -6.50 -26.70
N PHE A 64 4.67 -6.59 -27.88
CA PHE A 64 4.75 -5.54 -28.88
C PHE A 64 4.20 -4.20 -28.37
N MET A 65 3.02 -4.20 -27.73
CA MET A 65 2.40 -3.00 -27.18
C MET A 65 3.23 -2.40 -26.04
N LEU A 66 3.82 -3.23 -25.19
CA LEU A 66 4.73 -2.77 -24.13
C LEU A 66 5.98 -2.10 -24.71
N VAL A 67 6.63 -2.74 -25.70
CA VAL A 67 7.81 -2.15 -26.36
C VAL A 67 7.44 -0.85 -27.07
N LEU A 68 6.34 -0.82 -27.80
CA LEU A 68 5.84 0.38 -28.46
C LEU A 68 5.54 1.49 -27.43
N GLY A 69 4.92 1.16 -26.31
CA GLY A 69 4.65 2.08 -25.21
C GLY A 69 5.93 2.70 -24.65
N VAL A 70 6.96 1.89 -24.41
CA VAL A 70 8.28 2.35 -23.94
C VAL A 70 8.92 3.27 -24.97
N LEU A 71 8.91 2.91 -26.26
CA LEU A 71 9.47 3.74 -27.33
C LEU A 71 8.72 5.08 -27.46
N LEU A 72 7.39 5.09 -27.34
CA LEU A 72 6.58 6.30 -27.32
C LEU A 72 6.92 7.18 -26.11
N LEU A 73 7.11 6.60 -24.93
CA LEU A 73 7.55 7.35 -23.75
C LEU A 73 8.92 7.98 -23.98
N ILE A 74 9.90 7.23 -24.47
CA ILE A 74 11.24 7.75 -24.81
C ILE A 74 11.12 8.88 -25.82
N TYR A 75 10.31 8.71 -26.87
CA TYR A 75 10.08 9.76 -27.87
C TYR A 75 9.44 11.01 -27.28
N CYS A 76 8.40 10.86 -26.43
CA CYS A 76 7.70 11.98 -25.79
C CYS A 76 8.62 12.74 -24.82
N PHE A 77 9.44 12.03 -24.05
CA PHE A 77 10.32 12.62 -23.04
C PHE A 77 11.74 12.95 -23.52
N ARG A 78 12.02 12.84 -24.81
CA ARG A 78 13.33 13.23 -25.36
C ARG A 78 13.63 14.71 -25.06
N PRO A 79 14.91 15.12 -24.85
CA PRO A 79 15.29 16.47 -24.39
C PRO A 79 14.76 17.62 -25.24
N LYS A 80 14.54 17.41 -26.54
CA LYS A 80 14.04 18.43 -27.49
C LYS A 80 12.53 18.40 -27.70
N SER A 81 11.79 17.58 -26.91
CA SER A 81 10.34 17.43 -27.06
C SER A 81 9.60 18.75 -26.78
N ALA A 82 8.46 18.92 -27.47
CA ALA A 82 7.60 20.09 -27.31
C ALA A 82 6.97 20.19 -25.90
N ILE A 83 6.87 19.08 -25.18
CA ILE A 83 6.31 19.06 -23.81
C ILE A 83 7.12 19.93 -22.82
N TYR A 84 8.44 20.11 -23.07
CA TYR A 84 9.29 20.98 -22.24
C TYR A 84 9.11 22.47 -22.54
N ARG A 85 8.47 22.84 -23.65
CA ARG A 85 8.13 24.22 -24.01
C ARG A 85 6.78 24.65 -23.44
N ILE A 86 5.96 23.71 -22.95
CA ILE A 86 4.67 23.97 -22.32
C ILE A 86 4.92 24.22 -20.83
N PHE A 87 4.77 25.48 -20.38
CA PHE A 87 4.91 25.84 -18.98
C PHE A 87 3.56 25.79 -18.25
N ILE A 88 3.52 25.22 -17.03
CA ILE A 88 2.30 25.00 -16.26
C ILE A 88 1.53 26.29 -16.00
N VAL A 89 2.25 27.38 -15.70
CA VAL A 89 1.63 28.67 -15.40
C VAL A 89 1.28 29.44 -16.67
N LYS A 90 2.18 29.47 -17.68
CA LYS A 90 2.01 30.25 -18.92
C LYS A 90 1.00 29.62 -19.88
N HIS A 91 1.01 28.30 -19.99
CA HIS A 91 0.17 27.54 -20.94
C HIS A 91 -0.86 26.69 -20.16
N GLU A 92 -1.59 27.30 -19.24
CA GLU A 92 -2.40 26.63 -18.24
C GLU A 92 -3.37 25.59 -18.83
N ARG A 93 -4.11 25.92 -19.91
CA ARG A 93 -5.07 25.00 -20.54
C ARG A 93 -4.39 23.76 -21.10
N LYS A 94 -3.31 23.95 -21.89
CA LYS A 94 -2.55 22.83 -22.50
C LYS A 94 -1.89 21.96 -21.44
N ALA A 95 -1.30 22.59 -20.42
CA ALA A 95 -0.65 21.88 -19.34
C ALA A 95 -1.67 21.08 -18.51
N LYS A 96 -2.82 21.66 -18.16
CA LYS A 96 -3.90 20.94 -17.46
C LYS A 96 -4.41 19.76 -18.28
N ALA A 97 -4.62 19.92 -19.57
CA ALA A 97 -5.05 18.83 -20.45
C ALA A 97 -4.03 17.68 -20.43
N GLY A 98 -2.73 17.97 -20.55
CA GLY A 98 -1.68 16.94 -20.49
C GLY A 98 -1.61 16.26 -19.12
N ILE A 99 -1.70 17.02 -18.04
CA ILE A 99 -1.69 16.48 -16.68
C ILE A 99 -2.90 15.57 -16.43
N ILE A 100 -4.10 16.00 -16.84
CA ILE A 100 -5.34 15.21 -16.68
C ILE A 100 -5.27 13.96 -17.55
N ALA A 101 -4.80 14.07 -18.80
CA ALA A 101 -4.64 12.91 -19.67
C ALA A 101 -3.69 11.87 -19.06
N THR A 102 -2.54 12.28 -18.54
CA THR A 102 -1.60 11.37 -17.86
C THR A 102 -2.25 10.76 -16.61
N MET A 103 -2.91 11.56 -15.78
CA MET A 103 -3.63 11.07 -14.59
C MET A 103 -4.71 10.02 -14.96
N LEU A 104 -5.46 10.23 -16.03
CA LEU A 104 -6.46 9.26 -16.50
C LEU A 104 -5.82 7.96 -16.98
N VAL A 105 -4.67 8.04 -17.66
CA VAL A 105 -3.90 6.85 -18.04
C VAL A 105 -3.41 6.10 -16.82
N GLU A 106 -2.87 6.80 -15.81
CA GLU A 106 -2.43 6.20 -14.54
C GLU A 106 -3.60 5.51 -13.82
N ILE A 107 -4.77 6.17 -13.75
CA ILE A 107 -5.98 5.59 -13.17
C ILE A 107 -6.42 4.34 -13.95
N ALA A 108 -6.44 4.41 -15.29
CA ALA A 108 -6.84 3.29 -16.13
C ALA A 108 -5.89 2.09 -15.95
N LEU A 109 -4.58 2.33 -15.90
CA LEU A 109 -3.57 1.28 -15.66
C LEU A 109 -3.75 0.61 -14.29
N VAL A 110 -3.91 1.40 -13.23
CA VAL A 110 -4.10 0.85 -11.89
C VAL A 110 -5.45 0.14 -11.77
N SER A 111 -6.49 0.69 -12.36
CA SER A 111 -7.81 0.04 -12.40
C SER A 111 -7.76 -1.31 -13.12
N SER A 112 -7.15 -1.37 -14.30
CA SER A 112 -6.98 -2.63 -15.02
C SER A 112 -6.15 -3.64 -14.23
N PHE A 113 -5.10 -3.18 -13.54
CA PHE A 113 -4.24 -4.02 -12.73
C PHE A 113 -4.98 -4.67 -11.55
N ILE A 114 -5.81 -3.89 -10.84
CA ILE A 114 -6.65 -4.40 -9.73
C ILE A 114 -7.75 -5.32 -10.27
N LEU A 115 -8.48 -4.90 -11.31
CA LEU A 115 -9.60 -5.65 -11.85
C LEU A 115 -9.17 -6.98 -12.46
N MET A 116 -8.04 -7.02 -13.16
CA MET A 116 -7.48 -8.27 -13.70
C MET A 116 -6.92 -9.18 -12.60
N GLY A 117 -6.27 -8.59 -11.59
CA GLY A 117 -5.69 -9.32 -10.46
C GLY A 117 -6.73 -9.87 -9.49
N SER A 118 -7.89 -9.23 -9.37
CA SER A 118 -8.98 -9.64 -8.48
C SER A 118 -10.01 -10.57 -9.11
N ASN A 119 -9.79 -10.98 -10.35
CA ASN A 119 -10.75 -11.81 -11.13
C ASN A 119 -12.15 -11.20 -11.27
N LEU A 120 -12.31 -9.89 -11.03
CA LEU A 120 -13.57 -9.17 -11.13
C LEU A 120 -14.19 -9.29 -12.54
N VAL A 121 -13.34 -9.19 -13.56
CA VAL A 121 -13.77 -9.33 -14.95
C VAL A 121 -14.24 -10.77 -15.21
N GLY A 122 -13.56 -11.76 -14.67
CA GLY A 122 -13.97 -13.15 -14.74
C GLY A 122 -15.35 -13.39 -14.11
N VAL A 123 -15.59 -12.79 -12.96
CA VAL A 123 -16.89 -12.88 -12.26
C VAL A 123 -18.00 -12.12 -13.02
N ALA A 124 -17.68 -10.95 -13.57
CA ALA A 124 -18.66 -10.16 -14.33
C ALA A 124 -19.01 -10.77 -15.71
N THR A 125 -18.07 -11.51 -16.32
CA THR A 125 -18.21 -12.07 -17.67
C THR A 125 -18.51 -13.56 -17.71
N SER A 126 -18.06 -14.32 -16.70
CA SER A 126 -18.47 -15.72 -16.53
C SER A 126 -19.80 -15.77 -15.79
N SER A 127 -20.70 -16.66 -16.22
CA SER A 127 -21.76 -17.07 -15.33
C SER A 127 -21.10 -17.49 -14.01
N TYR A 128 -21.30 -16.69 -12.97
CA TYR A 128 -20.89 -17.05 -11.62
C TYR A 128 -21.33 -18.48 -11.34
N ASN A 129 -20.41 -19.32 -10.90
CA ASN A 129 -20.75 -20.70 -10.58
C ASN A 129 -21.64 -20.71 -9.35
N SER A 130 -22.93 -20.54 -9.56
CA SER A 130 -23.96 -20.54 -8.51
C SER A 130 -23.99 -21.82 -7.70
N GLY A 131 -23.36 -22.90 -8.17
CA GLY A 131 -23.25 -24.16 -7.46
C GLY A 131 -22.36 -24.11 -6.21
N SER A 132 -21.52 -23.09 -6.09
CA SER A 132 -20.67 -22.88 -4.90
C SER A 132 -21.22 -21.85 -3.91
N TRP A 133 -22.31 -21.16 -4.26
CA TRP A 133 -22.91 -20.16 -3.39
C TRP A 133 -24.30 -20.62 -2.89
N ASP A 134 -24.49 -20.54 -1.58
CA ASP A 134 -25.73 -20.91 -0.90
C ASP A 134 -26.85 -19.87 -1.01
N GLY A 135 -26.61 -18.73 -1.66
CA GLY A 135 -27.55 -17.62 -1.83
C GLY A 135 -27.75 -16.76 -0.57
N LYS A 136 -27.07 -17.06 0.53
CA LYS A 136 -27.20 -16.37 1.83
C LYS A 136 -25.87 -15.86 2.35
N SER A 137 -24.80 -16.64 2.15
CA SER A 137 -23.47 -16.27 2.62
C SER A 137 -22.92 -15.09 1.82
N PRO A 138 -22.25 -14.13 2.47
CA PRO A 138 -21.60 -13.03 1.76
C PRO A 138 -20.56 -13.59 0.80
N VAL A 139 -20.59 -13.09 -0.43
CA VAL A 139 -19.65 -13.51 -1.46
C VAL A 139 -18.50 -12.52 -1.51
N THR A 140 -17.30 -13.01 -1.19
CA THR A 140 -16.06 -12.23 -1.24
C THR A 140 -15.28 -12.57 -2.50
N PHE A 141 -15.60 -11.90 -3.60
CA PHE A 141 -14.95 -12.13 -4.88
C PHE A 141 -13.51 -11.63 -4.98
N PHE A 142 -13.09 -10.78 -4.06
CA PHE A 142 -11.90 -9.95 -4.21
C PHE A 142 -10.93 -10.04 -3.03
N GLU A 143 -11.13 -10.97 -2.14
CA GLU A 143 -10.21 -11.16 -1.03
C GLU A 143 -9.22 -12.27 -1.37
N VAL A 144 -7.97 -11.85 -1.48
CA VAL A 144 -6.82 -12.75 -1.54
C VAL A 144 -6.36 -12.92 -0.10
N GLY A 145 -6.63 -14.05 0.50
CA GLY A 145 -6.18 -14.31 1.87
C GLY A 145 -6.95 -15.46 2.51
N GLY A 146 -6.40 -15.97 3.59
CA GLY A 146 -6.99 -17.04 4.38
C GLY A 146 -8.30 -16.64 5.09
N ASP A 147 -8.73 -17.47 6.00
CA ASP A 147 -10.05 -17.44 6.65
C ASP A 147 -10.43 -16.12 7.35
N ASN A 148 -9.44 -15.27 7.67
CA ASN A 148 -9.64 -13.98 8.35
C ASN A 148 -9.77 -12.76 7.43
N ALA A 149 -9.85 -12.95 6.11
CA ALA A 149 -9.90 -11.87 5.15
C ALA A 149 -11.15 -10.96 5.27
N GLN A 150 -12.16 -11.40 6.02
CA GLN A 150 -13.47 -10.76 6.15
C GLN A 150 -13.66 -9.92 7.40
N GLN A 151 -12.64 -9.75 8.23
CA GLN A 151 -12.75 -9.08 9.54
C GLN A 151 -13.49 -7.73 9.49
N TYR A 152 -13.29 -6.92 8.45
CA TYR A 152 -13.98 -5.65 8.30
C TYR A 152 -15.47 -5.81 7.97
N ALA A 153 -15.82 -6.81 7.18
CA ALA A 153 -17.21 -7.11 6.86
C ALA A 153 -17.97 -7.64 8.08
N GLU A 154 -17.34 -8.50 8.86
CA GLU A 154 -17.89 -9.03 10.11
C GLU A 154 -18.05 -7.93 11.16
N LEU A 155 -17.05 -7.07 11.33
CA LEU A 155 -17.18 -5.91 12.21
C LEU A 155 -18.33 -4.99 11.78
N ALA A 156 -18.53 -4.79 10.47
CA ALA A 156 -19.67 -3.99 10.00
C ALA A 156 -21.02 -4.62 10.38
N LYS A 157 -21.14 -5.94 10.30
CA LYS A 157 -22.35 -6.67 10.77
C LYS A 157 -22.54 -6.53 12.28
N SER A 158 -21.50 -6.76 13.07
CA SER A 158 -21.54 -6.63 14.53
C SER A 158 -21.95 -5.21 14.94
N MET A 159 -21.44 -4.18 14.28
CA MET A 159 -21.83 -2.78 14.52
C MET A 159 -23.32 -2.52 14.29
N THR A 160 -23.99 -3.25 13.39
CA THR A 160 -25.46 -3.10 13.22
C THR A 160 -26.26 -3.65 14.41
N ARG A 161 -25.65 -4.52 15.22
CA ARG A 161 -26.21 -5.05 16.47
C ARG A 161 -25.75 -4.26 17.71
N GLY A 162 -24.89 -3.24 17.51
CA GLY A 162 -24.33 -2.45 18.60
C GLY A 162 -23.08 -3.07 19.24
N GLU A 163 -22.50 -4.09 18.62
CA GLU A 163 -21.32 -4.81 19.08
C GLU A 163 -20.07 -4.30 18.38
N LEU A 164 -18.90 -4.39 19.05
CA LEU A 164 -17.61 -3.95 18.52
C LEU A 164 -16.60 -5.10 18.38
N TYR A 165 -17.03 -6.33 18.62
CA TYR A 165 -16.26 -7.57 18.47
C TYR A 165 -16.82 -8.39 17.29
N LEU A 166 -16.03 -9.37 16.84
CA LEU A 166 -16.43 -10.28 15.76
C LEU A 166 -17.46 -11.30 16.30
N GLU A 167 -18.30 -11.81 15.40
CA GLU A 167 -19.36 -12.76 15.75
C GLU A 167 -18.81 -14.14 16.13
N GLU A 168 -17.64 -14.50 15.60
CA GLU A 168 -16.99 -15.77 15.86
C GLU A 168 -16.55 -15.87 17.33
N GLU A 169 -16.95 -16.95 17.99
CA GLU A 169 -16.59 -17.22 19.37
C GLU A 169 -15.22 -17.91 19.45
N PRO A 170 -14.37 -17.51 20.41
CA PRO A 170 -13.10 -18.20 20.63
C PRO A 170 -13.33 -19.62 21.14
N PRO A 171 -12.46 -20.59 20.76
CA PRO A 171 -12.51 -21.93 21.34
C PRO A 171 -12.45 -21.91 22.88
N GLU A 172 -13.18 -22.78 23.53
CA GLU A 172 -13.23 -22.84 25.01
C GLU A 172 -11.84 -22.97 25.66
N TRP A 173 -10.93 -23.70 25.00
CA TRP A 173 -9.58 -23.87 25.50
C TRP A 173 -8.81 -22.55 25.49
N LEU A 174 -9.03 -21.68 24.48
CA LEU A 174 -8.37 -20.36 24.39
C LEU A 174 -8.85 -19.43 25.51
N VAL A 175 -10.15 -19.49 25.84
CA VAL A 175 -10.74 -18.70 26.94
C VAL A 175 -10.18 -19.12 28.30
N LYS A 176 -9.83 -20.39 28.45
CA LYS A 176 -9.33 -20.98 29.72
C LYS A 176 -7.80 -20.90 29.85
N MET A 177 -7.08 -20.46 28.83
CA MET A 177 -5.62 -20.33 28.86
C MET A 177 -5.16 -19.18 29.77
N ASP A 178 -4.12 -19.42 30.58
CA ASP A 178 -3.47 -18.37 31.38
C ASP A 178 -2.80 -17.30 30.49
N ASN A 179 -2.15 -17.71 29.41
CA ASN A 179 -1.58 -16.82 28.42
C ASN A 179 -2.05 -17.19 27.00
N PRO A 180 -3.14 -16.61 26.50
CA PRO A 180 -3.66 -16.90 25.16
C PRO A 180 -2.76 -16.38 24.03
N TYR A 181 -1.75 -15.56 24.33
CA TYR A 181 -0.85 -14.95 23.35
C TYR A 181 0.39 -15.81 23.06
N ASP A 182 0.70 -16.82 23.89
CA ASP A 182 1.77 -17.78 23.63
C ASP A 182 1.40 -18.71 22.46
N LYS A 183 2.08 -18.52 21.35
CA LYS A 183 1.84 -19.33 20.15
C LYS A 183 2.13 -20.82 20.39
N SER A 184 3.22 -21.14 21.10
CA SER A 184 3.61 -22.53 21.31
C SER A 184 2.55 -23.30 22.08
N ALA A 185 2.02 -22.68 23.14
CA ALA A 185 0.93 -23.24 23.90
C ALA A 185 -0.38 -23.37 23.09
N ARG A 186 -0.71 -22.35 22.26
CA ARG A 186 -1.87 -22.45 21.35
C ARG A 186 -1.72 -23.60 20.36
N ASP A 187 -0.53 -23.79 19.76
CA ASP A 187 -0.27 -24.87 18.79
C ASP A 187 -0.44 -26.27 19.42
N GLU A 188 -0.12 -26.42 20.69
CA GLU A 188 -0.35 -27.68 21.45
C GLU A 188 -1.84 -27.95 21.62
N PHE A 189 -2.63 -26.96 22.07
CA PHE A 189 -4.07 -27.10 22.22
C PHE A 189 -4.77 -27.32 20.87
N GLN A 190 -4.37 -26.61 19.84
CA GLN A 190 -4.92 -26.78 18.48
C GLN A 190 -4.68 -28.22 17.97
N LYS A 191 -3.48 -28.79 18.17
CA LYS A 191 -3.18 -30.17 17.79
C LYS A 191 -3.99 -31.18 18.60
N ALA A 192 -4.26 -30.89 19.89
CA ALA A 192 -4.99 -31.78 20.78
C ALA A 192 -6.50 -31.76 20.51
N THR A 193 -7.08 -30.61 20.16
CA THR A 193 -8.52 -30.43 20.00
C THR A 193 -8.99 -30.44 18.55
N GLY A 194 -8.09 -30.07 17.61
CA GLY A 194 -8.44 -29.87 16.21
C GLY A 194 -9.16 -28.55 15.94
N GLU A 195 -9.37 -27.69 16.96
CA GLU A 195 -10.01 -26.38 16.82
C GLU A 195 -8.96 -25.30 16.60
N GLU A 196 -9.16 -24.46 15.56
CA GLU A 196 -8.25 -23.38 15.22
C GLU A 196 -8.81 -22.04 15.69
N PRO A 197 -8.04 -21.24 16.45
CA PRO A 197 -8.44 -19.87 16.78
C PRO A 197 -8.23 -18.96 15.58
N LEU A 198 -8.96 -17.84 15.53
CA LEU A 198 -8.71 -16.83 14.50
C LEU A 198 -7.27 -16.31 14.59
N PHE A 199 -6.63 -16.19 13.44
CA PHE A 199 -5.28 -15.65 13.31
C PHE A 199 -5.31 -14.15 12.96
N ASP A 200 -4.34 -13.40 13.49
CA ASP A 200 -4.15 -11.95 13.22
C ASP A 200 -5.37 -11.08 13.59
N VAL A 201 -5.99 -11.44 14.73
CA VAL A 201 -7.06 -10.69 15.39
C VAL A 201 -6.66 -10.38 16.83
N ALA A 202 -7.17 -9.29 17.40
CA ALA A 202 -6.98 -9.02 18.82
C ALA A 202 -7.96 -9.83 19.64
N TYR A 203 -7.46 -10.65 20.53
CA TYR A 203 -8.24 -11.39 21.51
C TYR A 203 -8.21 -10.66 22.85
N TYR A 204 -9.36 -10.29 23.39
CA TYR A 204 -9.45 -9.60 24.67
C TYR A 204 -10.78 -9.92 25.36
N ASP A 205 -10.72 -10.30 26.63
CA ASP A 205 -11.89 -10.58 27.48
C ASP A 205 -12.92 -11.51 26.82
N GLY A 206 -12.45 -12.62 26.28
CA GLY A 206 -13.30 -13.65 25.67
C GLY A 206 -13.86 -13.34 24.28
N HIS A 207 -13.44 -12.25 23.64
CA HIS A 207 -13.92 -11.84 22.33
C HIS A 207 -12.78 -11.53 21.35
N TYR A 208 -13.07 -11.68 20.05
CA TYR A 208 -12.19 -11.27 18.97
C TYR A 208 -12.50 -9.85 18.50
N TYR A 209 -11.47 -9.04 18.32
CA TYR A 209 -11.58 -7.65 17.86
C TYR A 209 -10.68 -7.41 16.66
N VAL A 210 -11.15 -6.55 15.75
CA VAL A 210 -10.29 -6.02 14.69
C VAL A 210 -9.36 -4.96 15.29
N TYR A 211 -8.04 -5.19 15.28
CA TYR A 211 -7.07 -4.22 15.81
C TYR A 211 -6.64 -3.17 14.77
N PHE A 212 -6.96 -3.39 13.51
CA PHE A 212 -6.77 -2.38 12.46
C PHE A 212 -7.70 -1.18 12.63
N GLY A 213 -7.37 -0.08 11.93
CA GLY A 213 -8.17 1.13 11.99
C GLY A 213 -9.62 0.91 11.53
N VAL A 214 -10.55 1.54 12.24
CA VAL A 214 -11.99 1.40 12.02
C VAL A 214 -12.54 2.24 10.84
N LEU A 215 -11.77 3.21 10.34
CA LEU A 215 -12.25 4.13 9.31
C LEU A 215 -12.70 3.45 8.01
N PRO A 216 -12.00 2.43 7.48
CA PRO A 216 -12.48 1.69 6.32
C PRO A 216 -13.86 1.09 6.54
N VAL A 217 -14.13 0.54 7.74
CA VAL A 217 -15.43 -0.03 8.09
C VAL A 217 -16.52 1.03 8.04
N LEU A 218 -16.29 2.18 8.68
CA LEU A 218 -17.27 3.27 8.74
C LEU A 218 -17.58 3.92 7.40
N ILE A 219 -16.63 3.93 6.45
CA ILE A 219 -16.80 4.59 5.16
C ILE A 219 -17.30 3.63 4.07
N PHE A 220 -16.83 2.39 4.06
CA PHE A 220 -17.13 1.45 2.99
C PHE A 220 -18.06 0.31 3.44
N TYR A 221 -17.66 -0.47 4.44
CA TYR A 221 -18.34 -1.72 4.77
C TYR A 221 -19.71 -1.49 5.42
N LEU A 222 -19.77 -0.68 6.47
CA LEU A 222 -21.01 -0.46 7.21
C LEU A 222 -22.09 0.23 6.35
N PRO A 223 -21.82 1.33 5.61
CA PRO A 223 -22.85 1.91 4.75
C PRO A 223 -23.30 0.98 3.63
N PHE A 224 -22.39 0.22 3.04
CA PHE A 224 -22.72 -0.74 1.99
C PHE A 224 -23.59 -1.87 2.54
N TYR A 225 -23.23 -2.44 3.68
CA TYR A 225 -24.00 -3.50 4.32
C TYR A 225 -25.41 -3.02 4.72
N LEU A 226 -25.53 -1.82 5.28
CA LEU A 226 -26.85 -1.24 5.65
C LEU A 226 -27.79 -1.05 4.44
N VAL A 227 -27.23 -0.79 3.26
CA VAL A 227 -28.04 -0.56 2.03
C VAL A 227 -28.31 -1.85 1.29
N THR A 228 -27.35 -2.77 1.21
CA THR A 228 -27.40 -3.94 0.35
C THR A 228 -27.61 -5.27 1.09
N GLY A 229 -27.29 -5.32 2.38
CA GLY A 229 -27.23 -6.56 3.15
C GLY A 229 -26.05 -7.48 2.79
N ALA A 230 -25.16 -7.03 1.91
CA ALA A 230 -24.02 -7.81 1.40
C ALA A 230 -22.68 -7.25 1.89
N ASN A 231 -21.62 -8.07 1.82
CA ASN A 231 -20.27 -7.63 2.16
C ASN A 231 -19.72 -6.69 1.07
N PHE A 232 -19.03 -5.64 1.51
CA PHE A 232 -18.35 -4.73 0.61
C PHE A 232 -17.07 -5.38 0.05
N PRO A 233 -16.87 -5.36 -1.29
CA PRO A 233 -15.66 -5.92 -1.90
C PRO A 233 -14.42 -5.07 -1.59
N THR A 234 -13.48 -5.62 -0.82
CA THR A 234 -12.27 -4.92 -0.38
C THR A 234 -11.47 -4.33 -1.54
N ALA A 235 -11.33 -5.06 -2.65
CA ALA A 235 -10.60 -4.59 -3.84
C ALA A 235 -11.20 -3.31 -4.45
N ILE A 236 -12.51 -3.13 -4.38
CA ILE A 236 -13.17 -1.90 -4.83
C ILE A 236 -12.81 -0.73 -3.90
N GLY A 237 -12.74 -0.96 -2.59
CA GLY A 237 -12.26 0.03 -1.63
C GLY A 237 -10.82 0.45 -1.90
N VAL A 238 -9.94 -0.51 -2.16
CA VAL A 238 -8.55 -0.26 -2.54
C VAL A 238 -8.49 0.53 -3.85
N LEU A 239 -9.28 0.16 -4.86
CA LEU A 239 -9.36 0.87 -6.14
C LEU A 239 -9.78 2.34 -5.96
N ILE A 240 -10.85 2.59 -5.22
CA ILE A 240 -11.32 3.95 -4.92
C ILE A 240 -10.21 4.76 -4.24
N CYS A 241 -9.55 4.19 -3.24
CA CYS A 241 -8.46 4.85 -2.52
C CYS A 241 -7.24 5.10 -3.42
N CYS A 242 -6.89 4.18 -4.33
CA CYS A 242 -5.85 4.39 -5.33
C CYS A 242 -6.18 5.55 -6.28
N ILE A 243 -7.42 5.63 -6.77
CA ILE A 243 -7.88 6.74 -7.62
C ILE A 243 -7.79 8.08 -6.86
N LEU A 244 -8.24 8.10 -5.61
CA LEU A 244 -8.14 9.29 -4.75
C LEU A 244 -6.68 9.67 -4.50
N PHE A 245 -5.80 8.70 -4.29
CA PHE A 245 -4.38 8.93 -4.08
C PHE A 245 -3.71 9.52 -5.33
N ILE A 246 -3.94 8.94 -6.53
CA ILE A 246 -3.42 9.45 -7.80
C ILE A 246 -3.88 10.89 -8.03
N ALA A 247 -5.19 11.13 -7.89
CA ALA A 247 -5.77 12.47 -8.05
C ALA A 247 -5.18 13.47 -7.03
N GLY A 248 -5.02 13.03 -5.78
CA GLY A 248 -4.43 13.83 -4.71
C GLY A 248 -2.97 14.17 -4.96
N CYS A 249 -2.14 13.19 -5.35
CA CYS A 249 -0.73 13.40 -5.72
C CYS A 249 -0.60 14.41 -6.86
N THR A 250 -1.39 14.22 -7.92
CA THR A 250 -1.41 15.13 -9.07
C THR A 250 -1.81 16.55 -8.66
N ALA A 251 -2.88 16.68 -7.87
CA ALA A 251 -3.35 17.98 -7.38
C ALA A 251 -2.33 18.67 -6.45
N LEU A 252 -1.73 17.90 -5.53
CA LEU A 252 -0.70 18.40 -4.61
C LEU A 252 0.55 18.85 -5.36
N LEU A 253 1.07 18.04 -6.26
CA LEU A 253 2.24 18.37 -7.07
C LEU A 253 1.98 19.60 -7.95
N HIS A 254 0.81 19.66 -8.60
CA HIS A 254 0.41 20.83 -9.40
C HIS A 254 0.32 22.08 -8.52
N ARG A 255 -0.23 21.98 -7.34
CA ARG A 255 -0.33 23.10 -6.39
C ARG A 255 1.05 23.56 -5.92
N PHE A 256 1.91 22.61 -5.57
CA PHE A 256 3.27 22.85 -5.13
C PHE A 256 4.10 23.52 -6.24
N ALA A 257 4.04 22.98 -7.45
CA ALA A 257 4.74 23.53 -8.61
C ALA A 257 4.30 24.97 -8.91
N ARG A 258 3.00 25.25 -8.94
CA ARG A 258 2.48 26.63 -9.18
C ARG A 258 2.89 27.61 -8.10
N PHE A 259 2.97 27.17 -6.86
CA PHE A 259 3.27 28.05 -5.73
C PHE A 259 4.76 28.41 -5.65
N HIS A 260 5.63 27.41 -5.85
CA HIS A 260 7.06 27.56 -5.62
C HIS A 260 7.86 27.75 -6.92
N PHE A 261 7.41 27.20 -8.06
CA PHE A 261 8.18 27.13 -9.30
C PHE A 261 7.40 27.61 -10.53
N LYS A 262 7.47 28.89 -10.82
CA LYS A 262 6.71 29.51 -11.95
C LYS A 262 7.12 29.04 -13.35
N ARG A 263 8.29 28.42 -13.49
CA ARG A 263 8.88 28.01 -14.78
C ARG A 263 8.95 26.50 -14.97
N VAL A 264 8.14 25.74 -14.25
CA VAL A 264 8.08 24.27 -14.46
C VAL A 264 7.39 23.98 -15.78
N SER A 265 8.07 23.20 -16.62
CA SER A 265 7.50 22.69 -17.86
C SER A 265 6.60 21.47 -17.59
N LEU A 266 5.69 21.19 -18.53
CA LEU A 266 4.85 20.00 -18.50
C LEU A 266 5.71 18.73 -18.46
N GLY A 267 6.76 18.65 -19.31
CA GLY A 267 7.65 17.47 -19.34
C GLY A 267 8.29 17.20 -17.98
N LEU A 268 8.83 18.24 -17.31
CA LEU A 268 9.40 18.08 -15.97
C LEU A 268 8.34 17.69 -14.93
N PHE A 269 7.14 18.27 -15.04
CA PHE A 269 6.03 17.93 -14.16
C PHE A 269 5.66 16.44 -14.24
N LEU A 270 5.50 15.92 -15.47
CA LEU A 270 5.15 14.52 -15.70
C LEU A 270 6.27 13.57 -15.26
N LEU A 271 7.55 13.95 -15.51
CA LEU A 271 8.71 13.20 -15.00
C LEU A 271 8.76 13.11 -13.46
N LEU A 272 8.14 14.05 -12.76
CA LEU A 272 8.02 14.00 -11.28
C LEU A 272 6.73 13.30 -10.83
N GLN A 273 5.64 13.44 -11.58
CA GLN A 273 4.35 12.82 -11.26
C GLN A 273 4.41 11.29 -11.34
N ILE A 274 4.93 10.76 -12.44
CA ILE A 274 4.99 9.30 -12.66
C ILE A 274 5.71 8.57 -11.51
N PRO A 275 6.97 8.90 -11.17
CA PRO A 275 7.62 8.20 -10.06
C PRO A 275 7.00 8.51 -8.70
N LEU A 276 6.43 9.70 -8.47
CA LEU A 276 5.73 10.01 -7.23
C LEU A 276 4.57 9.03 -6.98
N ILE A 277 3.86 8.63 -8.02
CA ILE A 277 2.74 7.71 -7.93
C ILE A 277 3.24 6.26 -7.90
N PHE A 278 4.04 5.86 -8.87
CA PHE A 278 4.44 4.45 -9.02
C PHE A 278 5.50 3.99 -8.00
N CYS A 279 6.32 4.90 -7.48
CA CYS A 279 7.32 4.58 -6.46
C CYS A 279 6.82 4.80 -5.02
N SER A 280 5.54 5.07 -4.82
CA SER A 280 4.94 5.31 -3.49
C SER A 280 4.56 4.05 -2.72
N GLY A 281 4.75 2.86 -3.28
CA GLY A 281 4.24 1.61 -2.74
C GLY A 281 2.78 1.30 -3.12
N MET A 282 2.07 2.23 -3.77
CA MET A 282 0.68 2.05 -4.17
C MET A 282 0.49 0.81 -5.06
N LEU A 283 1.41 0.53 -5.98
CA LEU A 283 1.30 -0.64 -6.86
C LEU A 283 1.33 -1.97 -6.09
N TYR A 284 2.11 -2.05 -5.02
CA TYR A 284 2.12 -3.21 -4.15
C TYR A 284 0.75 -3.41 -3.49
N LEU A 285 0.17 -2.32 -2.95
CA LEU A 285 -1.15 -2.36 -2.33
C LEU A 285 -2.26 -2.69 -3.33
N ALA A 286 -2.11 -2.23 -4.57
CA ALA A 286 -3.03 -2.53 -5.67
C ALA A 286 -2.91 -4.00 -6.14
N LYS A 287 -1.70 -4.59 -6.10
CA LYS A 287 -1.47 -6.01 -6.44
C LYS A 287 -2.10 -6.95 -5.43
N PHE A 288 -2.07 -6.56 -4.17
CA PHE A 288 -2.64 -7.33 -3.05
C PHE A 288 -3.75 -6.51 -2.38
N PRO A 289 -4.94 -6.42 -3.00
CA PRO A 289 -6.03 -5.58 -2.51
C PRO A 289 -6.77 -6.23 -1.34
N THR A 290 -6.05 -6.45 -0.24
CA THR A 290 -6.53 -7.10 0.99
C THR A 290 -7.04 -6.07 1.99
N PHE A 291 -7.66 -6.55 3.06
CA PHE A 291 -8.04 -5.72 4.20
C PHE A 291 -6.83 -5.08 4.92
N TYR A 292 -5.61 -5.62 4.74
CA TYR A 292 -4.37 -4.96 5.18
C TYR A 292 -4.01 -3.74 4.32
N SER A 293 -4.21 -3.87 3.01
CA SER A 293 -3.86 -2.82 2.04
C SER A 293 -4.79 -1.63 2.11
N LEU A 294 -6.08 -1.87 2.36
CA LEU A 294 -7.11 -0.84 2.35
C LEU A 294 -6.84 0.31 3.33
N PRO A 295 -6.57 0.08 4.64
CA PRO A 295 -6.30 1.17 5.57
C PRO A 295 -4.99 1.91 5.25
N ILE A 296 -4.01 1.26 4.63
CA ILE A 296 -2.74 1.88 4.25
C ILE A 296 -2.95 2.85 3.09
N ILE A 297 -3.58 2.39 1.99
CA ILE A 297 -3.83 3.26 0.83
C ILE A 297 -4.81 4.38 1.15
N MET A 298 -5.80 4.12 2.02
CA MET A 298 -6.72 5.14 2.51
C MET A 298 -5.98 6.22 3.31
N ALA A 299 -5.07 5.83 4.21
CA ALA A 299 -4.24 6.77 4.96
C ALA A 299 -3.36 7.61 4.02
N LEU A 300 -2.71 6.99 3.03
CA LEU A 300 -1.93 7.71 2.02
C LEU A 300 -2.77 8.74 1.25
N ALA A 301 -3.97 8.36 0.82
CA ALA A 301 -4.88 9.27 0.14
C ALA A 301 -5.27 10.44 1.03
N LEU A 302 -5.61 10.18 2.30
CA LEU A 302 -5.96 11.22 3.27
C LEU A 302 -4.80 12.17 3.55
N VAL A 303 -3.56 11.66 3.70
CA VAL A 303 -2.35 12.49 3.87
C VAL A 303 -2.17 13.45 2.69
N VAL A 304 -2.24 12.93 1.47
CA VAL A 304 -2.00 13.73 0.26
C VAL A 304 -3.06 14.83 0.10
N TRP A 305 -4.34 14.48 0.30
CA TRP A 305 -5.44 15.46 0.29
C TRP A 305 -5.35 16.46 1.45
N GLY A 306 -4.95 16.00 2.63
CA GLY A 306 -4.70 16.87 3.78
C GLY A 306 -3.67 17.95 3.48
N LEU A 307 -2.52 17.56 2.92
CA LEU A 307 -1.47 18.46 2.48
C LEU A 307 -1.95 19.41 1.38
N TYR A 308 -2.69 18.90 0.40
CA TYR A 308 -3.27 19.73 -0.67
C TYR A 308 -4.19 20.82 -0.11
N PHE A 309 -5.11 20.48 0.80
CA PHE A 309 -6.02 21.43 1.38
C PHE A 309 -5.29 22.44 2.29
N TRP A 310 -4.30 22.02 3.05
CA TRP A 310 -3.46 22.93 3.82
C TRP A 310 -2.75 23.94 2.92
N MET A 311 -2.13 23.48 1.83
CA MET A 311 -1.50 24.39 0.86
C MET A 311 -2.53 25.30 0.16
N ARG A 312 -3.73 24.81 -0.11
CA ARG A 312 -4.81 25.63 -0.67
C ARG A 312 -5.26 26.72 0.28
N GLY A 313 -5.36 26.43 1.56
CA GLY A 313 -5.70 27.38 2.60
C GLY A 313 -4.73 28.54 2.72
N ARG A 314 -3.42 28.31 2.47
CA ARG A 314 -2.41 29.38 2.54
C ARG A 314 -2.67 30.55 1.60
N THR A 315 -3.35 30.36 0.49
CA THR A 315 -3.60 31.36 -0.54
C THR A 315 -5.08 31.71 -0.71
N SER A 316 -5.97 31.06 0.03
CA SER A 316 -7.41 31.26 -0.09
C SER A 316 -7.89 32.38 0.81
N LYS A 317 -8.90 33.16 0.34
CA LYS A 317 -9.62 34.10 1.17
C LYS A 317 -10.42 33.42 2.30
N ARG A 318 -10.86 32.17 2.06
CA ARG A 318 -11.57 31.29 3.01
C ARG A 318 -10.63 30.23 3.59
N ALA A 319 -9.50 30.66 4.15
CA ALA A 319 -8.44 29.77 4.62
C ALA A 319 -8.94 28.77 5.68
N GLY A 320 -9.73 29.20 6.65
CA GLY A 320 -10.26 28.35 7.72
C GLY A 320 -10.98 27.11 7.21
N LYS A 321 -11.81 27.21 6.16
CA LYS A 321 -12.47 26.04 5.55
C LYS A 321 -11.47 25.00 5.07
N TRP A 322 -10.41 25.43 4.37
CA TRP A 322 -9.42 24.53 3.82
C TRP A 322 -8.50 23.94 4.90
N TYR A 323 -8.23 24.72 5.96
CA TYR A 323 -7.49 24.21 7.11
C TYR A 323 -8.29 23.15 7.85
N LEU A 324 -9.60 23.38 8.06
CA LEU A 324 -10.48 22.41 8.70
C LEU A 324 -10.55 21.10 7.92
N VAL A 325 -10.80 21.16 6.60
CA VAL A 325 -10.86 19.96 5.76
C VAL A 325 -9.50 19.23 5.70
N GLY A 326 -8.39 19.99 5.56
CA GLY A 326 -7.06 19.40 5.54
C GLY A 326 -6.69 18.74 6.87
N SER A 327 -7.02 19.38 7.98
CA SER A 327 -6.78 18.81 9.31
C SER A 327 -7.71 17.63 9.62
N LEU A 328 -8.93 17.63 9.08
CA LEU A 328 -9.83 16.47 9.20
C LEU A 328 -9.24 15.26 8.45
N CYS A 329 -8.77 15.45 7.21
CA CYS A 329 -8.09 14.37 6.48
C CYS A 329 -6.89 13.83 7.27
N MET A 330 -6.04 14.73 7.79
CA MET A 330 -4.87 14.32 8.57
C MET A 330 -5.22 13.66 9.91
N ALA A 331 -6.28 14.08 10.58
CA ALA A 331 -6.74 13.48 11.82
C ALA A 331 -7.32 12.07 11.60
N LEU A 332 -8.13 11.88 10.55
CA LEU A 332 -8.74 10.60 10.21
C LEU A 332 -7.73 9.49 9.90
N VAL A 333 -6.50 9.86 9.58
CA VAL A 333 -5.40 8.90 9.37
C VAL A 333 -5.18 8.00 10.60
N VAL A 334 -5.40 8.52 11.82
CA VAL A 334 -5.26 7.74 13.06
C VAL A 334 -6.26 6.58 13.10
N ALA A 335 -7.45 6.79 12.56
CA ALA A 335 -8.47 5.75 12.48
C ALA A 335 -8.26 4.76 11.29
N CYS A 336 -7.21 4.96 10.48
CA CYS A 336 -6.73 3.98 9.49
C CYS A 336 -5.50 3.23 10.01
N ARG A 337 -4.40 3.98 10.17
CA ARG A 337 -3.08 3.51 10.64
C ARG A 337 -2.43 4.62 11.46
N PRO A 338 -2.36 4.51 12.78
CA PRO A 338 -1.87 5.58 13.67
C PRO A 338 -0.48 6.11 13.32
N GLN A 339 0.40 5.27 12.79
CA GLN A 339 1.76 5.63 12.40
C GLN A 339 1.80 6.79 11.39
N PHE A 340 0.81 6.86 10.49
CA PHE A 340 0.74 7.93 9.49
C PHE A 340 0.46 9.31 10.08
N LEU A 341 0.08 9.41 11.35
CA LEU A 341 -0.07 10.70 12.04
C LEU A 341 1.23 11.52 12.01
N VAL A 342 2.39 10.86 11.88
CA VAL A 342 3.71 11.51 11.75
C VAL A 342 3.74 12.53 10.60
N PHE A 343 2.95 12.32 9.53
CA PHE A 343 2.84 13.30 8.43
C PHE A 343 2.22 14.64 8.86
N SER A 344 1.51 14.67 9.98
CA SER A 344 1.00 15.93 10.56
C SER A 344 2.11 16.87 11.02
N LEU A 345 3.32 16.38 11.25
CA LEU A 345 4.49 17.20 11.54
C LEU A 345 4.82 18.17 10.40
N LEU A 346 4.37 17.88 9.17
CA LEU A 346 4.50 18.79 8.03
C LEU A 346 3.70 20.10 8.21
N ALA A 347 2.77 20.14 9.17
CA ALA A 347 2.12 21.39 9.58
C ALA A 347 3.14 22.45 10.09
N PHE A 348 4.21 22.04 10.77
CA PHE A 348 5.21 22.96 11.32
C PHE A 348 5.86 23.80 10.21
N PRO A 349 6.55 23.27 9.20
CA PRO A 349 7.14 24.10 8.16
C PRO A 349 6.10 24.88 7.34
N LEU A 350 4.86 24.39 7.24
CA LEU A 350 3.80 25.06 6.50
C LEU A 350 3.20 26.26 7.26
N PHE A 351 3.06 26.15 8.59
CA PHE A 351 2.25 27.08 9.38
C PHE A 351 3.02 27.84 10.45
N TRP A 352 4.17 27.35 10.95
CA TRP A 352 4.93 27.97 12.03
C TRP A 352 5.14 29.46 11.83
N ARG A 353 5.65 29.83 10.67
CA ARG A 353 5.90 31.23 10.36
C ARG A 353 4.63 32.07 10.33
N LYS A 354 3.57 31.54 9.71
CA LYS A 354 2.31 32.26 9.59
C LYS A 354 1.67 32.51 10.96
N PHE A 355 1.53 31.46 11.77
CA PHE A 355 0.78 31.58 13.03
C PHE A 355 1.64 32.01 14.21
N ILE A 356 2.85 31.53 14.30
CA ILE A 356 3.71 31.76 15.49
C ILE A 356 4.64 32.95 15.25
N THR A 357 5.55 32.88 14.26
CA THR A 357 6.57 33.92 14.07
C THR A 357 5.98 35.28 13.73
N SER A 358 4.95 35.34 12.88
CA SER A 358 4.28 36.60 12.51
C SER A 358 3.21 37.03 13.50
N ARG A 359 3.03 36.30 14.60
CA ARG A 359 1.98 36.54 15.61
C ARG A 359 0.55 36.64 15.01
N TYR A 360 0.34 36.01 13.84
CA TYR A 360 -0.96 36.04 13.16
C TYR A 360 -2.08 35.43 14.02
N ILE A 361 -1.73 34.51 14.90
CA ILE A 361 -2.68 33.90 15.85
C ILE A 361 -3.38 34.91 16.75
N THR A 362 -2.76 36.09 17.03
CA THR A 362 -3.35 37.13 17.86
C THR A 362 -4.30 38.04 17.12
N THR A 363 -4.40 37.94 15.80
CA THR A 363 -5.35 38.71 14.99
C THR A 363 -6.74 38.06 15.01
N ARG A 364 -7.82 38.86 14.85
CA ARG A 364 -9.19 38.32 14.75
C ARG A 364 -9.33 37.21 13.71
N LYS A 365 -8.62 37.32 12.60
CA LYS A 365 -8.64 36.32 11.54
C LYS A 365 -7.86 35.09 11.93
N GLY A 366 -6.67 35.24 12.52
CA GLY A 366 -5.84 34.15 13.02
C GLY A 366 -6.53 33.34 14.12
N MET A 367 -7.21 34.02 15.06
CA MET A 367 -8.00 33.37 16.11
C MET A 367 -9.17 32.53 15.57
N ARG A 368 -9.71 32.86 14.39
CA ARG A 368 -10.73 32.03 13.72
C ARG A 368 -10.13 30.90 12.87
N GLU A 369 -8.98 31.12 12.27
CA GLU A 369 -8.33 30.14 11.38
C GLU A 369 -7.56 29.08 12.15
N PHE A 370 -6.92 29.41 13.28
CA PHE A 370 -6.09 28.49 14.06
C PHE A 370 -6.88 27.32 14.67
N PRO A 371 -8.05 27.52 15.28
CA PRO A 371 -8.88 26.41 15.75
C PRO A 371 -9.27 25.43 14.65
N CYS A 372 -9.43 25.89 13.41
CA CYS A 372 -9.72 25.01 12.28
C CYS A 372 -8.58 24.01 11.98
N LEU A 373 -7.36 24.28 12.44
CA LEU A 373 -6.23 23.33 12.35
C LEU A 373 -6.26 22.27 13.45
N ILE A 374 -6.77 22.62 14.64
CA ILE A 374 -6.67 21.76 15.85
C ILE A 374 -7.96 20.99 16.12
N LEU A 375 -9.12 21.64 15.93
CA LEU A 375 -10.42 21.06 16.29
C LEU A 375 -10.69 19.69 15.65
N PRO A 376 -10.39 19.44 14.35
CA PRO A 376 -10.58 18.12 13.77
C PRO A 376 -9.78 17.02 14.46
N TYR A 377 -8.56 17.32 14.89
CA TYR A 377 -7.74 16.35 15.64
C TYR A 377 -8.36 16.02 17.00
N MET A 378 -8.87 17.02 17.71
CA MET A 378 -9.53 16.79 19.00
C MET A 378 -10.75 15.90 18.84
N ILE A 379 -11.62 16.18 17.84
CA ILE A 379 -12.85 15.42 17.59
C ILE A 379 -12.51 13.97 17.22
N VAL A 380 -11.59 13.77 16.28
CA VAL A 380 -11.20 12.42 15.84
C VAL A 380 -10.50 11.66 16.96
N ALA A 381 -9.60 12.31 17.71
CA ALA A 381 -8.92 11.70 18.85
C ALA A 381 -9.93 11.24 19.91
N LEU A 382 -10.90 12.08 20.28
CA LEU A 382 -11.95 11.70 21.23
C LEU A 382 -12.78 10.52 20.71
N GLY A 383 -13.13 10.50 19.41
CA GLY A 383 -13.86 9.38 18.81
C GLY A 383 -13.06 8.08 18.85
N VAL A 384 -11.78 8.13 18.48
CA VAL A 384 -10.89 6.94 18.52
C VAL A 384 -10.64 6.49 19.97
N MET A 385 -10.43 7.41 20.89
CA MET A 385 -10.27 7.09 22.32
C MET A 385 -11.53 6.46 22.91
N ALA A 386 -12.71 6.95 22.57
CA ALA A 386 -13.98 6.34 22.99
C ALA A 386 -14.16 4.92 22.40
N TYR A 387 -13.83 4.74 21.13
CA TYR A 387 -13.86 3.43 20.47
C TYR A 387 -12.87 2.43 21.11
N ASN A 388 -11.65 2.89 21.43
CA ASN A 388 -10.66 2.04 22.11
C ASN A 388 -11.11 1.68 23.53
N TYR A 389 -11.67 2.66 24.27
CA TYR A 389 -12.17 2.44 25.62
C TYR A 389 -13.32 1.42 25.64
N ALA A 390 -14.24 1.51 24.69
CA ALA A 390 -15.36 0.57 24.57
C ALA A 390 -14.92 -0.87 24.27
N ARG A 391 -13.75 -1.06 23.60
CA ARG A 391 -13.22 -2.40 23.27
C ARG A 391 -12.29 -2.98 24.34
N PHE A 392 -11.41 -2.14 24.87
CA PHE A 392 -10.26 -2.58 25.67
C PHE A 392 -10.19 -1.93 27.06
N GLY A 393 -11.22 -1.20 27.48
CA GLY A 393 -11.23 -0.49 28.77
C GLY A 393 -10.19 0.61 28.91
N SER A 394 -9.43 0.93 27.83
CA SER A 394 -8.38 1.92 27.83
C SER A 394 -8.43 2.80 26.57
N PRO A 395 -8.45 4.14 26.71
CA PRO A 395 -8.56 5.05 25.56
C PRO A 395 -7.33 5.05 24.64
N THR A 396 -6.17 4.64 25.14
CA THR A 396 -4.90 4.64 24.39
C THR A 396 -4.48 3.27 23.88
N ASN A 397 -5.24 2.22 24.21
CA ASN A 397 -4.95 0.86 23.76
C ASN A 397 -5.61 0.59 22.39
N PHE A 398 -4.80 0.35 21.38
CA PHE A 398 -5.26 0.05 20.01
C PHE A 398 -5.44 -1.47 19.75
N GLY A 399 -5.20 -2.31 20.74
CA GLY A 399 -5.35 -3.76 20.63
C GLY A 399 -4.16 -4.51 20.04
N ALA A 400 -3.12 -3.81 19.61
CA ALA A 400 -1.96 -4.44 18.96
C ALA A 400 -1.20 -5.43 19.86
N ASN A 401 -1.24 -5.24 21.19
CA ASN A 401 -0.62 -6.17 22.13
C ASN A 401 -1.44 -7.44 22.33
N TYR A 402 -2.72 -7.41 22.00
CA TYR A 402 -3.64 -8.55 22.17
C TYR A 402 -3.75 -9.40 20.90
N ASN A 403 -2.91 -9.12 19.90
CA ASN A 403 -3.01 -9.78 18.60
C ASN A 403 -2.50 -11.21 18.65
N LEU A 404 -3.32 -12.15 18.19
CA LEU A 404 -2.98 -13.57 18.06
C LEU A 404 -2.15 -13.78 16.78
N THR A 405 -0.84 -13.65 16.92
CA THR A 405 0.12 -13.81 15.83
C THR A 405 1.09 -14.96 16.09
N LEU A 406 2.12 -15.04 15.25
CA LEU A 406 3.23 -15.99 15.41
C LEU A 406 4.12 -15.68 16.63
N ASN A 407 4.00 -14.50 17.22
CA ASN A 407 4.79 -14.03 18.35
C ASN A 407 3.88 -13.53 19.47
N ASP A 408 4.32 -13.70 20.72
CA ASP A 408 3.64 -13.09 21.86
C ASP A 408 3.87 -11.57 21.87
N MET A 409 2.84 -10.84 21.46
CA MET A 409 2.91 -9.39 21.34
C MET A 409 2.85 -8.67 22.70
N THR A 410 2.52 -9.35 23.79
CA THR A 410 2.55 -8.80 25.15
C THR A 410 3.97 -8.70 25.70
N GLN A 411 4.89 -9.51 25.16
CA GLN A 411 6.28 -9.58 25.60
C GLN A 411 7.26 -8.92 24.62
N ARG A 412 6.82 -7.84 23.96
CA ARG A 412 7.69 -7.06 23.06
C ARG A 412 8.92 -6.55 23.82
N GLY A 413 10.10 -7.04 23.44
CA GLY A 413 11.37 -6.58 23.97
C GLY A 413 11.66 -5.11 23.63
N THR A 414 12.81 -4.61 24.07
CA THR A 414 13.23 -3.22 23.81
C THR A 414 13.46 -2.98 22.31
N VAL A 415 12.96 -1.86 21.80
CA VAL A 415 13.10 -1.45 20.40
C VAL A 415 14.56 -1.20 19.98
N PHE A 416 15.44 -0.92 20.95
CA PHE A 416 16.82 -0.50 20.69
C PHE A 416 17.68 -1.55 19.96
N GLY A 417 17.49 -2.84 20.23
CA GLY A 417 18.26 -3.90 19.55
C GLY A 417 17.96 -4.03 18.05
N ARG A 418 16.78 -3.60 17.62
CA ARG A 418 16.31 -3.68 16.22
C ARG A 418 16.58 -2.40 15.43
N PHE A 419 16.91 -1.30 16.12
CA PHE A 419 16.97 0.03 15.53
C PHE A 419 17.96 0.12 14.36
N PHE A 420 19.22 -0.23 14.58
CA PHE A 420 20.25 -0.14 13.54
C PHE A 420 20.02 -1.15 12.39
N PRO A 421 19.72 -2.42 12.66
CA PRO A 421 19.35 -3.36 11.60
C PRO A 421 18.14 -2.87 10.77
N ALA A 422 17.09 -2.36 11.40
CA ALA A 422 15.92 -1.82 10.70
C ALA A 422 16.28 -0.60 9.84
N LEU A 423 17.08 0.33 10.36
CA LEU A 423 17.56 1.46 9.55
C LEU A 423 18.35 1.00 8.32
N PHE A 424 19.23 0.02 8.48
CA PHE A 424 19.97 -0.52 7.34
C PHE A 424 19.02 -1.17 6.33
N ALA A 425 18.13 -2.05 6.78
CA ALA A 425 17.20 -2.76 5.91
C ALA A 425 16.26 -1.82 5.15
N TYR A 426 15.65 -0.86 5.84
CA TYR A 426 14.70 0.07 5.20
C TYR A 426 15.34 1.16 4.34
N PHE A 427 16.58 1.54 4.61
CA PHE A 427 17.21 2.66 3.90
C PHE A 427 18.31 2.26 2.94
N LEU A 428 19.20 1.33 3.32
CA LEU A 428 20.48 1.11 2.64
C LEU A 428 20.71 -0.30 2.10
N GLN A 429 19.89 -1.28 2.49
CA GLN A 429 20.08 -2.65 2.03
C GLN A 429 20.07 -2.73 0.50
N THR A 430 21.10 -3.35 -0.08
CA THR A 430 21.13 -3.61 -1.51
C THR A 430 20.17 -4.73 -1.87
N PRO A 431 19.42 -4.62 -2.99
CA PRO A 431 18.65 -5.75 -3.48
C PRO A 431 19.58 -6.88 -3.94
N SER A 432 19.16 -8.11 -3.78
CA SER A 432 19.79 -9.26 -4.40
C SER A 432 19.47 -9.30 -5.90
N THR A 433 20.41 -9.74 -6.70
CA THR A 433 20.26 -9.78 -8.16
C THR A 433 20.38 -11.21 -8.68
N ASP A 434 19.63 -11.52 -9.74
CA ASP A 434 19.68 -12.78 -10.47
C ASP A 434 19.90 -12.49 -11.97
N ALA A 435 20.37 -13.48 -12.69
CA ALA A 435 20.57 -13.42 -14.15
C ALA A 435 19.23 -13.46 -14.92
N THR A 436 18.18 -14.03 -14.31
CA THR A 436 16.86 -14.17 -14.91
C THR A 436 15.96 -12.98 -14.60
N PHE A 437 14.99 -12.69 -15.50
CA PHE A 437 13.96 -11.67 -15.24
C PHE A 437 13.11 -12.09 -14.01
N PRO A 438 12.82 -11.20 -13.06
CA PRO A 438 12.94 -9.73 -13.11
C PRO A 438 14.28 -9.13 -12.63
N TRP A 439 15.35 -9.89 -12.60
CA TRP A 439 16.73 -9.53 -12.21
C TRP A 439 16.92 -9.08 -10.76
N LEU A 440 15.86 -8.95 -10.01
CA LEU A 440 15.86 -8.58 -8.60
C LEU A 440 15.20 -9.70 -7.80
N LEU A 441 15.93 -10.19 -6.80
CA LEU A 441 15.42 -11.15 -5.83
C LEU A 441 15.16 -10.46 -4.50
N PRO A 442 14.16 -10.94 -3.74
CA PRO A 442 14.00 -10.53 -2.37
C PRO A 442 15.23 -10.97 -1.54
N THR A 443 15.72 -10.08 -0.71
CA THR A 443 16.82 -10.35 0.20
C THR A 443 16.23 -10.66 1.57
N PRO A 444 16.41 -11.87 2.12
CA PRO A 444 15.98 -12.19 3.46
C PRO A 444 16.75 -11.33 4.47
N PHE A 445 16.04 -10.83 5.45
CA PHE A 445 16.60 -10.10 6.57
C PHE A 445 16.23 -10.83 7.87
N ASP A 446 17.24 -11.41 8.50
CA ASP A 446 17.07 -12.16 9.73
C ASP A 446 17.29 -11.24 10.92
N THR A 447 16.30 -11.13 11.79
CA THR A 447 16.40 -10.40 13.05
C THR A 447 15.83 -11.26 14.19
N THR A 448 16.42 -11.15 15.36
CA THR A 448 15.91 -11.82 16.56
C THR A 448 14.93 -10.90 17.28
N TYR A 449 13.74 -11.38 17.49
CA TYR A 449 12.66 -10.69 18.15
C TYR A 449 12.03 -11.57 19.22
N ILE A 450 12.03 -11.12 20.49
CA ILE A 450 11.50 -11.88 21.65
C ILE A 450 12.10 -13.30 21.70
N GLY A 451 13.42 -13.44 21.48
CA GLY A 451 14.09 -14.73 21.46
C GLY A 451 13.83 -15.61 20.21
N GLN A 452 13.06 -15.10 19.25
CA GLN A 452 12.79 -15.80 17.97
C GLN A 452 13.44 -15.05 16.81
N THR A 453 13.99 -15.80 15.85
CA THR A 453 14.50 -15.22 14.61
C THR A 453 13.34 -14.99 13.63
N VAL A 454 13.07 -13.72 13.34
CA VAL A 454 12.07 -13.32 12.34
C VAL A 454 12.79 -13.09 11.02
N LYS A 455 12.34 -13.78 9.97
CA LYS A 455 12.86 -13.62 8.61
C LYS A 455 11.93 -12.69 7.84
N GLU A 456 12.36 -11.45 7.66
CA GLU A 456 11.65 -10.51 6.79
C GLU A 456 12.27 -10.51 5.40
N VAL A 457 11.40 -10.47 4.40
CA VAL A 457 11.81 -10.42 3.01
C VAL A 457 11.70 -8.99 2.51
N THR A 458 12.81 -8.39 2.13
CA THR A 458 12.85 -7.04 1.57
C THR A 458 13.43 -7.06 0.16
N PHE A 459 12.98 -6.14 -0.71
CA PHE A 459 13.57 -5.95 -2.04
C PHE A 459 14.72 -4.96 -2.05
N GLY A 460 15.15 -4.48 -0.90
CA GLY A 460 16.20 -3.51 -0.71
C GLY A 460 15.72 -2.22 -0.06
N GLY A 461 16.68 -1.44 0.44
CA GLY A 461 16.41 -0.17 1.09
C GLY A 461 15.96 0.92 0.11
N ILE A 462 15.18 1.89 0.60
CA ILE A 462 14.55 2.93 -0.22
C ILE A 462 15.55 3.74 -1.07
N PHE A 463 16.76 4.01 -0.57
CA PHE A 463 17.79 4.73 -1.31
C PHE A 463 18.42 3.90 -2.43
N MET A 464 18.39 2.57 -2.31
CA MET A 464 18.87 1.66 -3.35
C MET A 464 17.80 1.42 -4.41
N CYS A 465 16.55 1.25 -3.98
CA CYS A 465 15.42 1.08 -4.90
C CYS A 465 15.03 2.38 -5.62
N LEU A 466 15.24 3.54 -4.99
CA LEU A 466 14.93 4.87 -5.52
C LEU A 466 16.18 5.77 -5.50
N PRO A 467 17.16 5.56 -6.40
CA PRO A 467 18.42 6.31 -6.38
C PRO A 467 18.26 7.83 -6.48
N VAL A 468 17.15 8.31 -7.05
CA VAL A 468 16.83 9.74 -7.12
C VAL A 468 16.77 10.40 -5.72
N LEU A 469 16.49 9.63 -4.67
CA LEU A 469 16.46 10.15 -3.30
C LEU A 469 17.83 10.57 -2.77
N TRP A 470 18.94 10.07 -3.33
CA TRP A 470 20.29 10.55 -2.99
C TRP A 470 20.47 12.04 -3.25
N VAL A 471 19.68 12.64 -4.15
CA VAL A 471 19.66 14.08 -4.39
C VAL A 471 19.31 14.87 -3.12
N LEU A 472 18.60 14.28 -2.15
CA LEU A 472 18.27 14.93 -0.88
C LEU A 472 19.51 15.33 -0.07
N PHE A 473 20.58 14.55 -0.13
CA PHE A 473 21.84 14.86 0.57
C PHE A 473 22.56 16.05 -0.06
N PHE A 474 22.33 16.31 -1.36
CA PHE A 474 22.88 17.46 -2.07
C PHE A 474 21.91 18.66 -2.07
N SER A 475 20.75 18.53 -1.42
CA SER A 475 19.68 19.56 -1.42
C SER A 475 20.16 20.93 -0.95
N LYS A 476 21.08 20.99 0.02
CA LYS A 476 21.67 22.26 0.52
C LYS A 476 22.40 23.03 -0.61
N ARG A 477 23.12 22.33 -1.47
CA ARG A 477 23.81 22.92 -2.63
C ARG A 477 22.83 23.33 -3.73
N LEU A 478 21.82 22.52 -3.99
CA LEU A 478 20.79 22.78 -5.00
C LEU A 478 19.87 23.93 -4.59
N LEU A 479 19.52 24.04 -3.31
CA LEU A 479 18.65 25.08 -2.76
C LEU A 479 19.37 26.44 -2.62
N SER A 480 20.69 26.47 -2.48
CA SER A 480 21.45 27.72 -2.42
C SER A 480 21.48 28.47 -3.75
N PHE A 481 21.17 27.82 -4.86
CA PHE A 481 21.43 28.33 -6.20
C PHE A 481 20.37 29.28 -6.79
N ARG A 482 19.27 29.65 -6.15
CA ARG A 482 18.34 30.72 -6.63
C ARG A 482 16.97 30.81 -5.96
N ILE A 483 16.78 30.24 -4.78
CA ILE A 483 15.50 30.37 -4.09
C ILE A 483 15.64 31.45 -3.01
N ARG A 484 14.69 32.39 -2.93
CA ARG A 484 14.64 33.39 -1.84
C ARG A 484 14.76 32.67 -0.50
N GLN A 485 15.61 33.17 0.39
CA GLN A 485 15.97 32.51 1.67
C GLN A 485 14.78 31.94 2.46
N HIS A 486 13.61 32.46 2.26
CA HIS A 486 12.39 32.06 2.93
C HIS A 486 11.80 30.74 2.40
N GLU A 487 11.77 30.58 1.08
CA GLU A 487 11.24 29.36 0.43
C GLU A 487 12.18 28.19 0.68
N THR A 488 13.46 28.46 0.70
CA THR A 488 14.51 27.48 1.04
C THR A 488 14.35 26.89 2.44
N ARG A 489 14.04 27.72 3.44
CA ARG A 489 13.82 27.24 4.82
C ARG A 489 12.59 26.35 4.93
N THR A 490 11.50 26.68 4.25
CA THR A 490 10.30 25.85 4.24
C THR A 490 10.55 24.51 3.59
N VAL A 491 11.21 24.48 2.43
CA VAL A 491 11.55 23.25 1.72
C VAL A 491 12.53 22.40 2.54
N ALA A 492 13.57 23.01 3.12
CA ALA A 492 14.51 22.29 3.99
C ALA A 492 13.82 21.72 5.24
N GLY A 493 12.87 22.46 5.84
CA GLY A 493 12.08 21.99 6.96
C GLY A 493 11.17 20.80 6.57
N VAL A 494 10.55 20.83 5.39
CA VAL A 494 9.77 19.71 4.87
C VAL A 494 10.66 18.48 4.66
N ILE A 495 11.81 18.63 4.02
CA ILE A 495 12.76 17.53 3.79
C ILE A 495 13.22 16.92 5.13
N LEU A 496 13.61 17.77 6.07
CA LEU A 496 14.07 17.30 7.40
C LEU A 496 12.96 16.51 8.11
N LEU A 497 11.74 17.02 8.12
CA LEU A 497 10.62 16.32 8.74
C LEU A 497 10.24 15.03 8.04
N MET A 498 10.36 14.97 6.70
CA MET A 498 10.17 13.71 5.98
C MET A 498 11.23 12.67 6.35
N ILE A 499 12.48 13.09 6.53
CA ILE A 499 13.55 12.21 7.01
C ILE A 499 13.23 11.73 8.43
N VAL A 500 12.89 12.64 9.33
CA VAL A 500 12.51 12.28 10.72
C VAL A 500 11.30 11.37 10.74
N ALA A 501 10.28 11.65 9.89
CA ALA A 501 9.11 10.79 9.76
C ALA A 501 9.48 9.38 9.28
N GLY A 502 10.37 9.27 8.29
CA GLY A 502 10.90 7.99 7.83
C GLY A 502 11.62 7.23 8.95
N PHE A 503 12.44 7.91 9.74
CA PHE A 503 13.10 7.31 10.92
C PHE A 503 12.10 6.82 11.96
N VAL A 504 11.06 7.60 12.26
CA VAL A 504 10.03 7.21 13.23
C VAL A 504 9.23 5.98 12.74
N VAL A 505 8.87 5.95 11.45
CA VAL A 505 8.17 4.78 10.88
C VAL A 505 9.06 3.53 10.89
N ALA A 506 10.36 3.67 10.63
CA ALA A 506 11.30 2.56 10.71
C ALA A 506 11.55 2.04 12.15
N LEU A 507 11.19 2.83 13.16
CA LEU A 507 11.30 2.46 14.58
C LEU A 507 10.03 1.76 15.11
N LEU A 508 8.89 2.00 14.48
CA LEU A 508 7.60 1.42 14.86
C LEU A 508 7.40 0.02 14.27
#